data_bc31a5a6ce53d87739d432acde91c069
#
_entry.id   bc31a5a6ce53d87739d432acde91c069
#
_cell.length_a   1.000
_cell.length_b   1.000
_cell.length_c   1.000
_cell.angle_alpha   90.00
_cell.angle_beta   90.00
_cell.angle_gamma   90.00
#
_symmetry.space_group_name_H-M   'P 1'
#
loop_
_entity.id
_entity.type
_entity.pdbx_description
1 polymer ?
#
loop_
_entity_poly.entity_id
_entity_poly.type
_entity_poly.pdbx_seq_one_letter_code
_entity_poly.pdbx_strand_id
1 'polypeptide(L)'
;MTASAPEAPLLRIDAVNKNFGGFVALDNINVEIRKGERFGLIGPNGSGKTTLVNCISGALRPNKGAIVFAGVDITLLPANQRSHRGIARSFQIPRPFRSMTVLENLMVALDFAAHRHLLETEAHRRDSAMSILTRIGLASKAHTATGTLTQVELRKMELARAMATGPKLLISDEAMAGLSTSEVDEVLDLLLSLGSEDIAIIMIEHIMQAVMRFSERVMCLDAGKIIAIGAPGEVMANPRVQEAYLGT
;
A
#
# COMPACT_ATOMS: atom_id res chain seq x y z
N MET A 1 9.29 -36.17 3.61
CA MET A 1 8.72 -34.82 3.31
C MET A 1 9.57 -33.84 4.08
N THR A 2 10.52 -33.23 3.42
CA THR A 2 11.38 -32.18 4.00
C THR A 2 10.54 -30.94 4.16
N ALA A 3 10.27 -30.53 5.39
CA ALA A 3 9.67 -29.22 5.66
C ALA A 3 10.59 -28.14 5.06
N SER A 4 10.11 -27.45 4.01
CA SER A 4 10.78 -26.27 3.46
C SER A 4 10.98 -25.27 4.60
N ALA A 5 12.20 -24.76 4.75
CA ALA A 5 12.45 -23.68 5.70
C ALA A 5 11.46 -22.52 5.40
N PRO A 6 10.88 -21.86 6.42
CA PRO A 6 9.96 -20.77 6.19
C PRO A 6 10.64 -19.70 5.32
N GLU A 7 9.99 -19.31 4.23
CA GLU A 7 10.47 -18.27 3.32
C GLU A 7 10.65 -16.97 4.10
N ALA A 8 11.80 -16.30 3.91
CA ALA A 8 12.09 -15.07 4.62
C ALA A 8 11.03 -13.99 4.29
N PRO A 9 10.56 -13.23 5.28
CA PRO A 9 9.54 -12.22 5.06
C PRO A 9 10.02 -11.13 4.09
N LEU A 10 9.11 -10.62 3.25
CA LEU A 10 9.39 -9.49 2.36
C LEU A 10 9.63 -8.21 3.16
N LEU A 11 8.80 -7.95 4.16
CA LEU A 11 8.94 -6.83 5.09
C LEU A 11 8.97 -7.36 6.52
N ARG A 12 9.95 -6.91 7.30
CA ARG A 12 10.03 -7.17 8.74
C ARG A 12 10.19 -5.85 9.48
N ILE A 13 9.40 -5.66 10.50
CA ILE A 13 9.39 -4.52 11.40
C ILE A 13 9.71 -5.04 12.79
N ASP A 14 10.83 -4.61 13.35
CA ASP A 14 11.37 -5.07 14.61
C ASP A 14 11.37 -3.93 15.64
N ALA A 15 10.57 -4.06 16.69
CA ALA A 15 10.50 -3.15 17.84
C ALA A 15 10.44 -1.67 17.46
N VAL A 16 9.68 -1.33 16.39
CA VAL A 16 9.59 0.05 15.90
C VAL A 16 8.80 0.91 16.88
N ASN A 17 9.41 2.04 17.25
CA ASN A 17 8.83 3.06 18.09
C ASN A 17 8.86 4.42 17.37
N LYS A 18 7.79 5.22 17.54
CA LYS A 18 7.72 6.58 17.04
C LYS A 18 7.03 7.51 18.00
N ASN A 19 7.74 8.59 18.38
CA ASN A 19 7.23 9.63 19.27
C ASN A 19 7.22 10.98 18.54
N PHE A 20 6.27 11.83 18.89
CA PHE A 20 6.20 13.24 18.53
C PHE A 20 6.17 14.07 19.81
N GLY A 21 7.32 14.60 20.23
CA GLY A 21 7.47 15.19 21.57
C GLY A 21 7.13 14.15 22.65
N GLY A 22 6.18 14.47 23.52
CA GLY A 22 5.70 13.57 24.59
C GLY A 22 4.66 12.54 24.13
N PHE A 23 4.14 12.64 22.89
CA PHE A 23 3.13 11.73 22.39
C PHE A 23 3.76 10.50 21.73
N VAL A 24 3.38 9.29 22.19
CA VAL A 24 3.83 8.02 21.65
C VAL A 24 2.84 7.59 20.57
N ALA A 25 3.26 7.66 19.30
CA ALA A 25 2.43 7.30 18.15
C ALA A 25 2.58 5.83 17.75
N LEU A 26 3.75 5.21 18.00
CA LEU A 26 3.99 3.78 17.84
C LEU A 26 4.83 3.29 19.03
N ASP A 27 4.42 2.18 19.62
CA ASP A 27 5.07 1.56 20.78
C ASP A 27 5.36 0.08 20.50
N ASN A 28 6.63 -0.24 20.29
CA ASN A 28 7.14 -1.61 20.13
C ASN A 28 6.41 -2.44 19.05
N ILE A 29 6.26 -1.88 17.86
CA ILE A 29 5.60 -2.56 16.74
C ILE A 29 6.50 -3.65 16.18
N ASN A 30 5.98 -4.89 16.15
CA ASN A 30 6.63 -6.07 15.61
C ASN A 30 5.67 -6.76 14.63
N VAL A 31 6.00 -6.80 13.33
CA VAL A 31 5.19 -7.47 12.31
C VAL A 31 6.05 -7.88 11.12
N GLU A 32 5.69 -9.01 10.54
CA GLU A 32 6.26 -9.51 9.29
C GLU A 32 5.18 -9.61 8.22
N ILE A 33 5.54 -9.29 6.98
CA ILE A 33 4.69 -9.41 5.80
C ILE A 33 5.42 -10.27 4.79
N ARG A 34 4.72 -11.30 4.27
CA ARG A 34 5.26 -12.25 3.30
C ARG A 34 5.18 -11.69 1.88
N LYS A 35 5.94 -12.27 0.98
CA LYS A 35 5.81 -12.01 -0.45
C LYS A 35 4.40 -12.39 -0.94
N GLY A 36 3.76 -11.54 -1.73
CA GLY A 36 2.41 -11.77 -2.24
C GLY A 36 1.29 -11.70 -1.21
N GLU A 37 1.58 -11.42 0.07
CA GLU A 37 0.57 -11.39 1.13
C GLU A 37 -0.37 -10.19 0.97
N ARG A 38 -1.68 -10.43 1.11
CA ARG A 38 -2.71 -9.41 1.25
C ARG A 38 -2.97 -9.14 2.72
N PHE A 39 -2.41 -8.05 3.22
CA PHE A 39 -2.39 -7.69 4.63
C PHE A 39 -3.28 -6.49 4.93
N GLY A 40 -4.23 -6.64 5.84
CA GLY A 40 -5.09 -5.54 6.31
C GLY A 40 -4.48 -4.84 7.53
N LEU A 41 -4.48 -3.52 7.52
CA LEU A 41 -4.11 -2.68 8.65
C LEU A 41 -5.31 -1.84 9.07
N ILE A 42 -5.90 -2.16 10.22
CA ILE A 42 -7.08 -1.51 10.75
C ILE A 42 -6.82 -0.87 12.12
N GLY A 43 -7.80 -0.12 12.62
CA GLY A 43 -7.76 0.54 13.92
C GLY A 43 -8.50 1.88 13.89
N PRO A 44 -8.88 2.44 15.04
CA PRO A 44 -9.57 3.73 15.13
C PRO A 44 -8.70 4.89 14.62
N ASN A 45 -9.28 6.07 14.48
CA ASN A 45 -8.55 7.28 14.16
C ASN A 45 -7.54 7.60 15.27
N GLY A 46 -6.32 7.97 14.88
CA GLY A 46 -5.25 8.22 15.85
C GLY A 46 -4.52 6.96 16.38
N SER A 47 -4.90 5.75 15.96
CA SER A 47 -4.28 4.50 16.44
C SER A 47 -2.82 4.29 15.99
N GLY A 48 -2.30 5.10 15.06
CA GLY A 48 -0.91 4.99 14.58
C GLY A 48 -0.74 4.43 13.16
N LYS A 49 -1.81 4.02 12.45
CA LYS A 49 -1.74 3.44 11.09
C LYS A 49 -0.93 4.28 10.12
N THR A 50 -1.30 5.54 9.96
CA THR A 50 -0.60 6.48 9.07
C THR A 50 0.85 6.70 9.48
N THR A 51 1.14 6.72 10.79
CA THR A 51 2.51 6.84 11.31
C THR A 51 3.34 5.60 10.94
N LEU A 52 2.78 4.40 11.08
CA LEU A 52 3.46 3.16 10.71
C LEU A 52 3.76 3.12 9.21
N VAL A 53 2.77 3.43 8.38
CA VAL A 53 2.94 3.48 6.93
C VAL A 53 3.97 4.55 6.51
N ASN A 54 3.97 5.70 7.16
CA ASN A 54 4.99 6.72 6.94
C ASN A 54 6.40 6.24 7.34
N CYS A 55 6.51 5.41 8.40
CA CYS A 55 7.77 4.77 8.76
C CYS A 55 8.19 3.71 7.71
N ILE A 56 7.26 2.91 7.17
CA ILE A 56 7.54 1.91 6.14
C ILE A 56 7.93 2.57 4.82
N SER A 57 7.21 3.61 4.39
CA SER A 57 7.45 4.31 3.12
C SER A 57 8.66 5.26 3.15
N GLY A 58 9.22 5.56 4.33
CA GLY A 58 10.37 6.45 4.50
C GLY A 58 10.03 7.94 4.56
N ALA A 59 8.73 8.29 4.67
CA ALA A 59 8.28 9.65 4.93
C ALA A 59 8.58 10.10 6.37
N LEU A 60 8.65 9.13 7.31
CA LEU A 60 9.08 9.34 8.70
C LEU A 60 10.19 8.35 9.06
N ARG A 61 11.09 8.77 9.95
CA ARG A 61 12.06 7.88 10.58
C ARG A 61 11.54 7.41 11.94
N PRO A 62 11.62 6.12 12.27
CA PRO A 62 11.34 5.65 13.62
C PRO A 62 12.36 6.22 14.61
N ASN A 63 11.99 6.31 15.89
CA ASN A 63 12.91 6.70 16.96
C ASN A 63 13.76 5.52 17.44
N LYS A 64 13.19 4.30 17.39
CA LYS A 64 13.85 3.03 17.75
C LYS A 64 13.34 1.91 16.85
N GLY A 65 14.05 0.79 16.85
CA GLY A 65 13.70 -0.39 16.08
C GLY A 65 14.29 -0.38 14.68
N ALA A 66 13.96 -1.40 13.90
CA ALA A 66 14.46 -1.60 12.55
C ALA A 66 13.34 -1.95 11.57
N ILE A 67 13.51 -1.58 10.30
CA ILE A 67 12.63 -1.95 9.19
C ILE A 67 13.52 -2.61 8.13
N VAL A 68 13.27 -3.90 7.88
CA VAL A 68 14.02 -4.70 6.91
C VAL A 68 13.10 -5.04 5.75
N PHE A 69 13.51 -4.75 4.52
CA PHE A 69 12.76 -5.03 3.30
C PHE A 69 13.60 -5.84 2.33
N ALA A 70 13.09 -7.01 1.92
CA ALA A 70 13.79 -7.97 1.07
C ALA A 70 15.22 -8.27 1.57
N GLY A 71 15.37 -8.47 2.90
CA GLY A 71 16.64 -8.76 3.56
C GLY A 71 17.57 -7.55 3.78
N VAL A 72 17.17 -6.35 3.35
CA VAL A 72 18.00 -5.12 3.49
C VAL A 72 17.40 -4.21 4.56
N ASP A 73 18.21 -3.73 5.49
CA ASP A 73 17.81 -2.70 6.44
C ASP A 73 17.57 -1.37 5.70
N ILE A 74 16.32 -0.89 5.77
CA ILE A 74 15.88 0.35 5.13
C ILE A 74 15.53 1.43 6.15
N THR A 75 15.80 1.22 7.44
CA THR A 75 15.36 2.08 8.56
C THR A 75 15.68 3.54 8.33
N LEU A 76 16.88 3.84 7.84
CA LEU A 76 17.36 5.20 7.61
C LEU A 76 17.25 5.67 6.15
N LEU A 77 16.81 4.81 5.23
CA LEU A 77 16.70 5.17 3.82
C LEU A 77 15.54 6.15 3.59
N PRO A 78 15.72 7.20 2.78
CA PRO A 78 14.66 8.12 2.41
C PRO A 78 13.65 7.46 1.45
N ALA A 79 12.45 8.06 1.32
CA ALA A 79 11.33 7.50 0.55
C ALA A 79 11.69 7.16 -0.92
N ASN A 80 12.44 8.02 -1.61
CA ASN A 80 12.85 7.77 -2.99
C ASN A 80 13.70 6.50 -3.12
N GLN A 81 14.63 6.25 -2.19
CA GLN A 81 15.44 5.04 -2.22
C GLN A 81 14.63 3.79 -1.90
N ARG A 82 13.59 3.89 -1.05
CA ARG A 82 12.67 2.78 -0.75
C ARG A 82 11.77 2.50 -1.95
N SER A 83 11.30 3.53 -2.65
CA SER A 83 10.55 3.37 -3.89
C SER A 83 11.38 2.63 -4.94
N HIS A 84 12.64 3.00 -5.14
CA HIS A 84 13.54 2.28 -6.04
C HIS A 84 13.82 0.82 -5.62
N ARG A 85 13.59 0.44 -4.37
CA ARG A 85 13.67 -0.96 -3.92
C ARG A 85 12.39 -1.75 -4.11
N GLY A 86 11.30 -1.08 -4.51
CA GLY A 86 10.01 -1.69 -4.81
C GLY A 86 8.97 -1.50 -3.71
N ILE A 87 9.04 -0.43 -2.91
CA ILE A 87 7.95 -0.01 -2.03
C ILE A 87 7.19 1.12 -2.72
N ALA A 88 5.93 0.87 -3.10
CA ALA A 88 5.04 1.89 -3.64
C ALA A 88 3.90 2.19 -2.66
N ARG A 89 3.35 3.40 -2.76
CA ARG A 89 2.18 3.82 -1.98
C ARG A 89 1.22 4.57 -2.88
N SER A 90 -0.06 4.20 -2.86
CA SER A 90 -1.15 5.04 -3.32
C SER A 90 -1.53 6.04 -2.23
N PHE A 91 -1.96 7.23 -2.63
CA PHE A 91 -2.34 8.27 -1.67
C PHE A 91 -3.86 8.37 -1.58
N GLN A 92 -4.35 8.64 -0.37
CA GLN A 92 -5.77 8.89 -0.07
C GLN A 92 -6.40 9.94 -1.00
N ILE A 93 -5.66 11.01 -1.32
CA ILE A 93 -6.10 12.04 -2.26
C ILE A 93 -5.25 11.92 -3.52
N PRO A 94 -5.83 11.51 -4.68
CA PRO A 94 -5.11 11.46 -5.94
C PRO A 94 -4.50 12.81 -6.30
N ARG A 95 -3.23 12.81 -6.70
CA ARG A 95 -2.51 14.02 -7.14
C ARG A 95 -1.97 13.83 -8.55
N PRO A 96 -2.85 13.77 -9.57
CA PRO A 96 -2.40 13.71 -10.94
C PRO A 96 -1.80 15.03 -11.39
N PHE A 97 -0.94 14.98 -12.39
CA PHE A 97 -0.55 16.14 -13.16
C PHE A 97 -1.73 16.53 -14.06
N ARG A 98 -2.56 17.46 -13.61
CA ARG A 98 -3.87 17.77 -14.21
C ARG A 98 -3.80 18.27 -15.65
N SER A 99 -2.68 18.88 -16.05
CA SER A 99 -2.41 19.34 -17.41
C SER A 99 -1.98 18.23 -18.37
N MET A 100 -1.71 17.03 -17.85
CA MET A 100 -1.25 15.87 -18.60
C MET A 100 -2.39 14.89 -18.81
N THR A 101 -2.28 14.09 -19.86
CA THR A 101 -3.15 12.95 -20.13
C THR A 101 -2.89 11.81 -19.14
N VAL A 102 -3.78 10.82 -19.11
CA VAL A 102 -3.63 9.60 -18.30
C VAL A 102 -2.32 8.88 -18.65
N LEU A 103 -2.05 8.73 -19.94
CA LEU A 103 -0.81 8.09 -20.42
C LEU A 103 0.45 8.86 -19.98
N GLU A 104 0.47 10.17 -20.16
CA GLU A 104 1.61 11.00 -19.77
C GLU A 104 1.87 10.92 -18.27
N ASN A 105 0.83 10.86 -17.43
CA ASN A 105 0.98 10.65 -15.98
C ASN A 105 1.67 9.32 -15.64
N LEU A 106 1.38 8.25 -16.39
CA LEU A 106 2.05 6.97 -16.20
C LEU A 106 3.49 7.01 -16.72
N MET A 107 3.72 7.68 -17.85
CA MET A 107 5.08 7.84 -18.41
C MET A 107 6.01 8.51 -17.39
N VAL A 108 5.55 9.55 -16.67
CA VAL A 108 6.34 10.16 -15.58
C VAL A 108 6.72 9.13 -14.51
N ALA A 109 5.80 8.24 -14.12
CA ALA A 109 6.09 7.22 -13.11
C ALA A 109 7.09 6.16 -13.64
N LEU A 110 6.94 5.76 -14.89
CA LEU A 110 7.87 4.83 -15.56
C LEU A 110 9.26 5.45 -15.73
N ASP A 111 9.35 6.72 -16.11
CA ASP A 111 10.64 7.43 -16.24
C ASP A 111 11.36 7.52 -14.89
N PHE A 112 10.63 7.77 -13.80
CA PHE A 112 11.19 7.71 -12.45
C PHE A 112 11.70 6.31 -12.09
N ALA A 113 10.97 5.26 -12.50
CA ALA A 113 11.36 3.87 -12.29
C ALA A 113 12.50 3.42 -13.23
N ALA A 114 12.60 4.04 -14.42
CA ALA A 114 13.57 3.68 -15.48
C ALA A 114 15.05 3.87 -15.08
N HIS A 115 15.34 4.55 -13.97
CA HIS A 115 16.70 4.47 -13.38
C HIS A 115 17.12 3.03 -13.06
N ARG A 116 16.19 2.07 -13.08
CA ARG A 116 16.45 0.62 -13.02
C ARG A 116 16.78 0.00 -14.39
N HIS A 117 16.39 0.63 -15.49
CA HIS A 117 16.44 0.07 -16.84
C HIS A 117 16.99 1.10 -17.84
N LEU A 118 18.25 1.46 -17.69
CA LEU A 118 18.98 2.45 -18.51
C LEU A 118 18.94 2.18 -20.04
N LEU A 119 18.33 1.07 -20.47
CA LEU A 119 18.29 0.63 -21.88
C LEU A 119 16.87 0.60 -22.47
N GLU A 120 15.82 1.00 -21.75
CA GLU A 120 14.45 0.98 -22.28
C GLU A 120 14.19 2.17 -23.18
N THR A 121 13.72 1.88 -24.41
CA THR A 121 13.28 2.91 -25.35
C THR A 121 11.98 3.57 -24.89
N GLU A 122 11.71 4.79 -25.37
CA GLU A 122 10.44 5.47 -25.11
C GLU A 122 9.24 4.62 -25.59
N ALA A 123 9.37 3.96 -26.75
CA ALA A 123 8.35 3.06 -27.30
C ALA A 123 8.03 1.92 -26.30
N HIS A 124 9.03 1.26 -25.75
CA HIS A 124 8.84 0.18 -24.77
C HIS A 124 8.14 0.68 -23.50
N ARG A 125 8.52 1.86 -22.97
CA ARG A 125 7.84 2.45 -21.81
C ARG A 125 6.38 2.80 -22.13
N ARG A 126 6.09 3.28 -23.35
CA ARG A 126 4.73 3.57 -23.79
C ARG A 126 3.87 2.30 -23.88
N ASP A 127 4.42 1.20 -24.40
CA ASP A 127 3.76 -0.10 -24.44
C ASP A 127 3.50 -0.63 -23.02
N SER A 128 4.46 -0.49 -22.11
CA SER A 128 4.31 -0.83 -20.71
C SER A 128 3.21 0.00 -20.03
N ALA A 129 3.17 1.31 -20.28
CA ALA A 129 2.11 2.19 -19.79
C ALA A 129 0.74 1.75 -20.31
N MET A 130 0.61 1.46 -21.60
CA MET A 130 -0.65 1.00 -22.20
C MET A 130 -1.09 -0.36 -21.65
N SER A 131 -0.16 -1.27 -21.38
CA SER A 131 -0.45 -2.55 -20.72
C SER A 131 -1.03 -2.33 -19.32
N ILE A 132 -0.42 -1.46 -18.50
CA ILE A 132 -0.94 -1.10 -17.19
C ILE A 132 -2.33 -0.48 -17.31
N LEU A 133 -2.53 0.48 -18.24
CA LEU A 133 -3.83 1.13 -18.47
C LEU A 133 -4.92 0.13 -18.87
N THR A 134 -4.57 -0.87 -19.67
CA THR A 134 -5.51 -1.94 -20.05
C THR A 134 -5.94 -2.75 -18.83
N ARG A 135 -5.00 -3.13 -17.98
CA ARG A 135 -5.27 -3.90 -16.75
C ARG A 135 -6.18 -3.19 -15.78
N ILE A 136 -6.04 -1.87 -15.63
CA ILE A 136 -6.87 -1.06 -14.74
C ILE A 136 -8.16 -0.53 -15.38
N GLY A 137 -8.41 -0.87 -16.67
CA GLY A 137 -9.61 -0.45 -17.40
C GLY A 137 -9.62 1.01 -17.84
N LEU A 138 -8.45 1.66 -17.99
CA LEU A 138 -8.33 3.05 -18.44
C LEU A 138 -7.68 3.21 -19.83
N ALA A 139 -7.49 2.14 -20.58
CA ALA A 139 -6.86 2.20 -21.90
C ALA A 139 -7.59 3.12 -22.90
N SER A 140 -8.94 3.12 -22.90
CA SER A 140 -9.76 4.00 -23.75
C SER A 140 -9.61 5.49 -23.40
N LYS A 141 -9.13 5.80 -22.18
CA LYS A 141 -8.91 7.16 -21.69
C LYS A 141 -7.43 7.57 -21.69
N ALA A 142 -6.54 6.79 -22.31
CA ALA A 142 -5.10 7.05 -22.31
C ALA A 142 -4.75 8.49 -22.73
N HIS A 143 -5.46 9.05 -23.71
CA HIS A 143 -5.24 10.40 -24.24
C HIS A 143 -6.18 11.47 -23.63
N THR A 144 -6.95 11.11 -22.61
CA THR A 144 -7.86 12.03 -21.91
C THR A 144 -7.09 12.80 -20.84
N ALA A 145 -7.37 14.11 -20.71
CA ALA A 145 -6.82 14.92 -19.63
C ALA A 145 -7.32 14.43 -18.26
N THR A 146 -6.41 14.28 -17.29
CA THR A 146 -6.76 13.71 -15.98
C THR A 146 -7.75 14.54 -15.17
N GLY A 147 -7.89 15.83 -15.49
CA GLY A 147 -8.86 16.70 -14.84
C GLY A 147 -10.34 16.37 -15.14
N THR A 148 -10.62 15.50 -16.11
CA THR A 148 -11.97 15.07 -16.51
C THR A 148 -12.35 13.69 -16.01
N LEU A 149 -11.44 13.02 -15.30
CA LEU A 149 -11.66 11.67 -14.75
C LEU A 149 -12.65 11.72 -13.57
N THR A 150 -13.47 10.68 -13.46
CA THR A 150 -14.30 10.44 -12.27
C THR A 150 -13.44 10.10 -11.05
N GLN A 151 -14.05 10.07 -9.86
CA GLN A 151 -13.32 9.72 -8.64
C GLN A 151 -12.72 8.31 -8.69
N VAL A 152 -13.49 7.32 -9.12
CA VAL A 152 -13.01 5.94 -9.24
C VAL A 152 -11.89 5.83 -10.27
N GLU A 153 -11.98 6.54 -11.40
CA GLU A 153 -10.92 6.57 -12.41
C GLU A 153 -9.63 7.23 -11.89
N LEU A 154 -9.75 8.27 -11.07
CA LEU A 154 -8.61 8.88 -10.39
C LEU A 154 -7.95 7.89 -9.42
N ARG A 155 -8.74 7.09 -8.67
CA ARG A 155 -8.22 6.03 -7.80
C ARG A 155 -7.47 4.96 -8.59
N LYS A 156 -8.08 4.48 -9.68
CA LYS A 156 -7.44 3.52 -10.59
C LYS A 156 -6.13 4.06 -11.16
N MET A 157 -6.11 5.33 -11.57
CA MET A 157 -4.91 5.96 -12.10
C MET A 157 -3.80 6.07 -11.04
N GLU A 158 -4.11 6.38 -9.76
CA GLU A 158 -3.11 6.37 -8.68
C GLU A 158 -2.53 4.96 -8.45
N LEU A 159 -3.37 3.93 -8.51
CA LEU A 159 -2.89 2.54 -8.47
C LEU A 159 -2.01 2.22 -9.68
N ALA A 160 -2.39 2.65 -10.89
CA ALA A 160 -1.57 2.48 -12.09
C ALA A 160 -0.18 3.14 -11.96
N ARG A 161 -0.12 4.35 -11.43
CA ARG A 161 1.14 5.05 -11.18
C ARG A 161 2.02 4.31 -10.16
N ALA A 162 1.41 3.76 -9.11
CA ALA A 162 2.11 2.93 -8.15
C ALA A 162 2.64 1.64 -8.81
N MET A 163 1.82 1.00 -9.65
CA MET A 163 2.20 -0.21 -10.41
C MET A 163 3.31 0.05 -11.42
N ALA A 164 3.32 1.21 -12.07
CA ALA A 164 4.37 1.60 -13.02
C ALA A 164 5.77 1.63 -12.40
N THR A 165 5.88 1.74 -11.06
CA THR A 165 7.18 1.66 -10.37
C THR A 165 7.69 0.21 -10.19
N GLY A 166 6.96 -0.82 -10.62
CA GLY A 166 7.30 -2.23 -10.44
C GLY A 166 7.42 -2.63 -8.97
N PRO A 167 6.39 -2.43 -8.15
CA PRO A 167 6.49 -2.65 -6.72
C PRO A 167 6.56 -4.13 -6.36
N LYS A 168 7.29 -4.45 -5.28
CA LYS A 168 7.19 -5.72 -4.55
C LYS A 168 6.21 -5.60 -3.38
N LEU A 169 6.06 -4.37 -2.85
CA LEU A 169 5.12 -4.01 -1.79
C LEU A 169 4.35 -2.77 -2.22
N LEU A 170 3.02 -2.90 -2.30
CA LEU A 170 2.10 -1.79 -2.51
C LEU A 170 1.40 -1.46 -1.18
N ILE A 171 1.42 -0.20 -0.78
CA ILE A 171 0.62 0.31 0.34
C ILE A 171 -0.58 1.04 -0.24
N SER A 172 -1.78 0.47 -0.06
CA SER A 172 -3.06 1.06 -0.46
C SER A 172 -3.66 1.78 0.74
N ASP A 173 -3.62 3.11 0.72
CA ASP A 173 -4.01 3.95 1.85
C ASP A 173 -5.34 4.65 1.54
N GLU A 174 -6.44 4.13 2.11
CA GLU A 174 -7.82 4.62 1.97
C GLU A 174 -8.24 4.85 0.51
N ALA A 175 -7.87 3.91 -0.38
CA ALA A 175 -8.14 4.02 -1.80
C ALA A 175 -9.64 4.02 -2.15
N MET A 176 -10.49 3.55 -1.24
CA MET A 176 -11.94 3.41 -1.44
C MET A 176 -12.74 4.51 -0.75
N ALA A 177 -12.10 5.46 -0.06
CA ALA A 177 -12.79 6.53 0.65
C ALA A 177 -13.63 7.40 -0.30
N GLY A 178 -14.93 7.57 0.02
CA GLY A 178 -15.86 8.40 -0.74
C GLY A 178 -16.42 7.77 -2.01
N LEU A 179 -16.14 6.49 -2.27
CA LEU A 179 -16.71 5.73 -3.39
C LEU A 179 -18.06 5.09 -3.03
N SER A 180 -18.92 4.89 -4.01
CA SER A 180 -20.13 4.07 -3.89
C SER A 180 -19.78 2.59 -3.74
N THR A 181 -20.73 1.77 -3.29
CA THR A 181 -20.51 0.33 -3.08
C THR A 181 -20.00 -0.38 -4.35
N SER A 182 -20.57 -0.07 -5.52
CA SER A 182 -20.13 -0.66 -6.79
C SER A 182 -18.71 -0.22 -7.20
N GLU A 183 -18.35 1.03 -6.92
CA GLU A 183 -16.99 1.54 -7.18
C GLU A 183 -15.96 0.93 -6.21
N VAL A 184 -16.36 0.69 -4.95
CA VAL A 184 -15.55 -0.05 -3.96
C VAL A 184 -15.25 -1.45 -4.47
N ASP A 185 -16.27 -2.18 -4.96
CA ASP A 185 -16.08 -3.52 -5.52
C ASP A 185 -15.12 -3.50 -6.71
N GLU A 186 -15.24 -2.50 -7.59
CA GLU A 186 -14.37 -2.35 -8.75
C GLU A 186 -12.89 -2.13 -8.37
N VAL A 187 -12.62 -1.27 -7.38
CA VAL A 187 -11.26 -1.02 -6.88
C VAL A 187 -10.73 -2.25 -6.13
N LEU A 188 -11.60 -2.92 -5.37
CA LEU A 188 -11.23 -4.12 -4.61
C LEU A 188 -10.85 -5.28 -5.54
N ASP A 189 -11.63 -5.52 -6.61
CA ASP A 189 -11.33 -6.55 -7.61
C ASP A 189 -9.99 -6.26 -8.34
N LEU A 190 -9.73 -4.98 -8.61
CA LEU A 190 -8.43 -4.57 -9.15
C LEU A 190 -7.29 -4.91 -8.17
N LEU A 191 -7.40 -4.55 -6.88
CA LEU A 191 -6.37 -4.85 -5.87
C LEU A 191 -6.18 -6.37 -5.68
N LEU A 192 -7.26 -7.15 -5.73
CA LEU A 192 -7.19 -8.62 -5.70
C LEU A 192 -6.42 -9.18 -6.88
N SER A 193 -6.65 -8.63 -8.09
CA SER A 193 -5.91 -9.03 -9.29
C SER A 193 -4.41 -8.73 -9.19
N LEU A 194 -4.04 -7.60 -8.59
CA LEU A 194 -2.64 -7.23 -8.38
C LEU A 194 -1.95 -8.12 -7.34
N GLY A 195 -2.65 -8.51 -6.27
CA GLY A 195 -2.13 -9.41 -5.24
C GLY A 195 -1.82 -10.82 -5.74
N SER A 196 -2.41 -11.23 -6.88
CA SER A 196 -2.11 -12.54 -7.51
C SER A 196 -0.75 -12.60 -8.22
N GLU A 197 -0.02 -11.47 -8.32
CA GLU A 197 1.24 -11.33 -9.07
C GLU A 197 2.50 -11.28 -8.18
N ASP A 198 2.48 -11.93 -7.03
CA ASP A 198 3.58 -11.89 -6.06
C ASP A 198 3.83 -10.52 -5.42
N ILE A 199 2.92 -9.56 -5.63
CA ILE A 199 3.00 -8.23 -5.00
C ILE A 199 2.33 -8.31 -3.63
N ALA A 200 3.09 -8.07 -2.57
CA ALA A 200 2.49 -7.91 -1.26
C ALA A 200 1.72 -6.58 -1.19
N ILE A 201 0.53 -6.60 -0.58
CA ILE A 201 -0.29 -5.40 -0.47
C ILE A 201 -0.67 -5.16 0.99
N ILE A 202 -0.32 -3.99 1.53
CA ILE A 202 -0.86 -3.49 2.80
C ILE A 202 -2.06 -2.61 2.46
N MET A 203 -3.25 -3.04 2.85
CA MET A 203 -4.48 -2.26 2.71
C MET A 203 -4.83 -1.57 4.03
N ILE A 204 -4.99 -0.26 3.99
CA ILE A 204 -5.53 0.53 5.10
C ILE A 204 -6.91 0.99 4.68
N GLU A 205 -7.95 0.52 5.36
CA GLU A 205 -9.33 0.84 5.03
C GLU A 205 -10.21 0.89 6.27
N HIS A 206 -11.31 1.64 6.16
CA HIS A 206 -12.36 1.73 7.17
C HIS A 206 -13.61 0.92 6.79
N ILE A 207 -13.68 0.44 5.54
CA ILE A 207 -14.78 -0.39 5.04
C ILE A 207 -14.48 -1.84 5.40
N MET A 208 -15.01 -2.31 6.54
CA MET A 208 -14.70 -3.63 7.08
C MET A 208 -15.00 -4.76 6.11
N GLN A 209 -16.06 -4.66 5.30
CA GLN A 209 -16.38 -5.66 4.28
C GLN A 209 -15.26 -5.80 3.24
N ALA A 210 -14.66 -4.67 2.81
CA ALA A 210 -13.54 -4.68 1.88
C ALA A 210 -12.30 -5.32 2.53
N VAL A 211 -12.00 -4.97 3.78
CA VAL A 211 -10.87 -5.56 4.54
C VAL A 211 -11.04 -7.07 4.67
N MET A 212 -12.23 -7.53 5.06
CA MET A 212 -12.53 -8.97 5.23
C MET A 212 -12.42 -9.76 3.93
N ARG A 213 -12.88 -9.19 2.81
CA ARG A 213 -12.83 -9.84 1.49
C ARG A 213 -11.41 -9.87 0.91
N PHE A 214 -10.63 -8.83 1.18
CA PHE A 214 -9.30 -8.66 0.62
C PHE A 214 -8.22 -9.43 1.37
N SER A 215 -8.22 -9.34 2.71
CA SER A 215 -7.05 -9.66 3.52
C SER A 215 -6.96 -11.14 3.86
N GLU A 216 -5.76 -11.71 3.78
CA GLU A 216 -5.45 -13.04 4.32
C GLU A 216 -5.16 -12.95 5.83
N ARG A 217 -4.57 -11.83 6.24
CA ARG A 217 -4.28 -11.53 7.63
C ARG A 217 -4.51 -10.06 7.90
N VAL A 218 -4.98 -9.75 9.11
CA VAL A 218 -5.29 -8.39 9.55
C VAL A 218 -4.54 -8.09 10.83
N MET A 219 -4.04 -6.86 10.95
CA MET A 219 -3.49 -6.30 12.17
C MET A 219 -4.33 -5.11 12.62
N CYS A 220 -4.76 -5.12 13.87
CA CYS A 220 -5.44 -3.99 14.49
C CYS A 220 -4.47 -3.21 15.39
N LEU A 221 -4.37 -1.91 15.12
CA LEU A 221 -3.65 -0.97 15.98
C LEU A 221 -4.63 -0.18 16.84
N ASP A 222 -4.25 0.03 18.09
CA ASP A 222 -4.89 0.99 18.99
C ASP A 222 -3.85 1.69 19.87
N ALA A 223 -3.97 3.00 20.03
CA ALA A 223 -3.05 3.85 20.80
C ALA A 223 -1.55 3.53 20.56
N GLY A 224 -1.18 3.28 19.30
CA GLY A 224 0.19 2.98 18.89
C GLY A 224 0.64 1.54 19.16
N LYS A 225 -0.23 0.63 19.59
CA LYS A 225 0.08 -0.77 19.90
C LYS A 225 -0.70 -1.74 19.03
N ILE A 226 -0.13 -2.91 18.79
CA ILE A 226 -0.86 -4.03 18.19
C ILE A 226 -1.76 -4.64 19.25
N ILE A 227 -3.08 -4.61 19.04
CA ILE A 227 -4.05 -5.24 19.96
C ILE A 227 -4.53 -6.60 19.46
N ALA A 228 -4.48 -6.84 18.16
CA ALA A 228 -4.75 -8.15 17.55
C ALA A 228 -4.04 -8.28 16.20
N ILE A 229 -3.65 -9.50 15.84
CA ILE A 229 -3.13 -9.87 14.53
C ILE A 229 -3.50 -11.33 14.25
N GLY A 230 -4.07 -11.62 13.08
CA GLY A 230 -4.51 -12.97 12.72
C GLY A 230 -5.40 -13.00 11.50
N ALA A 231 -6.17 -14.07 11.32
CA ALA A 231 -7.19 -14.16 10.28
C ALA A 231 -8.26 -13.07 10.47
N PRO A 232 -8.82 -12.51 9.37
CA PRO A 232 -9.76 -11.38 9.46
C PRO A 232 -10.91 -11.64 10.44
N GLY A 233 -11.55 -12.82 10.37
CA GLY A 233 -12.65 -13.20 11.26
C GLY A 233 -12.26 -13.27 12.74
N GLU A 234 -11.06 -13.77 13.04
CA GLU A 234 -10.53 -13.85 14.41
C GLU A 234 -10.27 -12.45 14.99
N VAL A 235 -9.67 -11.57 14.19
CA VAL A 235 -9.38 -10.18 14.61
C VAL A 235 -10.68 -9.42 14.86
N MET A 236 -11.68 -9.56 13.99
CA MET A 236 -12.97 -8.89 14.15
C MET A 236 -13.80 -9.43 15.33
N ALA A 237 -13.63 -10.69 15.70
CA ALA A 237 -14.27 -11.29 16.88
C ALA A 237 -13.54 -10.97 18.20
N ASN A 238 -12.34 -10.37 18.14
CA ASN A 238 -11.57 -10.06 19.33
C ASN A 238 -12.24 -8.95 20.14
N PRO A 239 -12.56 -9.16 21.44
CA PRO A 239 -13.24 -8.17 22.29
C PRO A 239 -12.50 -6.82 22.36
N ARG A 240 -11.17 -6.82 22.42
CA ARG A 240 -10.36 -5.59 22.44
C ARG A 240 -10.51 -4.78 21.14
N VAL A 241 -10.65 -5.46 20.00
CA VAL A 241 -10.86 -4.80 18.70
C VAL A 241 -12.25 -4.18 18.67
N GLN A 242 -13.28 -4.91 19.15
CA GLN A 242 -14.64 -4.39 19.23
C GLN A 242 -14.73 -3.18 20.14
N GLU A 243 -14.12 -3.24 21.32
CA GLU A 243 -14.03 -2.13 22.29
C GLU A 243 -13.35 -0.90 21.69
N ALA A 244 -12.22 -1.07 20.99
CA ALA A 244 -11.49 0.03 20.34
C ALA A 244 -12.32 0.76 19.26
N TYR A 245 -13.24 0.07 18.59
CA TYR A 245 -14.12 0.67 17.59
C TYR A 245 -15.42 1.24 18.15
N LEU A 246 -15.95 0.68 19.24
CA LEU A 246 -17.21 1.11 19.85
C LEU A 246 -17.02 2.30 20.81
N GLY A 247 -15.80 2.52 21.32
CA GLY A 247 -15.47 3.62 22.22
C GLY A 247 -16.27 3.52 23.52
N THR A 248 -15.86 2.64 24.44
CA THR A 248 -16.38 2.63 25.83
C THR A 248 -15.63 3.58 26.71
#